data_209257e25d4467a368c0a7b73e39fde2
#
_entry.id   209257e25d4467a368c0a7b73e39fde2
#
_cell.length_a   1.000
_cell.length_b   1.000
_cell.length_c   1.000
_cell.angle_alpha   90.00
_cell.angle_beta   90.00
_cell.angle_gamma   90.00
#
_symmetry.space_group_name_H-M   'P 1'
#
loop_
_entity.id
_entity.type
_entity.pdbx_description
1 polymer ?
#
loop_
_entity_poly.entity_id
_entity_poly.type
_entity_poly.pdbx_seq_one_letter_code
_entity_poly.pdbx_strand_id
1 'polypeptide(L)'
;MGKILVTGGTVFVSRFVANYFAQKGDDVYVLNRNSKPQLPNVTLIEGDRNDLGDKLKGYEFDAVLDITAYTREHVEDLVNALGKFGDYIMVSSSAVYPETNPQPFTEDQDCGPNVHWGPYGTNKLAAEEYLRQAVPHAYILRPPYLYGPMQNVYREPFVFECAEAGRKFHIPGDGSMKMQFFHVEDLCRFIEILLEKHPAERVYNVGNLDAVTISDWVRLCYDAIGTDLETVSVEGHPQRAYFCFHDYDYYLDVSKQIALMPDVKPLAEGLKESYEWFRQHRDGVIRRSYMEYIDTNI
;
A
#
# COMPACT_ATOMS: atom_id res chain seq x y z
N MET A 1 21.13 -11.56 9.01
CA MET A 1 19.91 -12.17 9.57
C MET A 1 19.52 -11.37 10.79
N GLY A 2 18.41 -10.68 10.70
CA GLY A 2 17.85 -9.87 11.77
C GLY A 2 16.56 -10.47 12.32
N LYS A 3 16.20 -10.10 13.54
CA LYS A 3 14.92 -10.44 14.13
C LYS A 3 13.94 -9.31 13.85
N ILE A 4 12.93 -9.55 13.02
CA ILE A 4 12.02 -8.54 12.50
C ILE A 4 10.59 -8.80 13.00
N LEU A 5 9.95 -7.77 13.57
CA LEU A 5 8.53 -7.78 13.86
C LEU A 5 7.75 -7.12 12.72
N VAL A 6 6.76 -7.82 12.17
CA VAL A 6 5.83 -7.29 11.17
C VAL A 6 4.41 -7.27 11.75
N THR A 7 3.77 -6.10 11.81
CA THR A 7 2.36 -6.04 12.23
C THR A 7 1.44 -6.51 11.12
N GLY A 8 0.52 -7.43 11.41
CA GLY A 8 -0.34 -8.10 10.44
C GLY A 8 0.23 -9.44 9.95
N GLY A 9 0.73 -9.51 8.73
CA GLY A 9 1.36 -10.73 8.17
C GLY A 9 0.41 -11.70 7.47
N THR A 10 -0.89 -11.39 7.36
CA THR A 10 -1.88 -12.32 6.79
C THR A 10 -2.58 -11.82 5.52
N VAL A 11 -2.51 -10.54 5.20
CA VAL A 11 -3.20 -9.94 4.05
C VAL A 11 -2.28 -8.99 3.32
N PHE A 12 -2.27 -9.05 2.01
CA PHE A 12 -1.58 -8.19 1.04
C PHE A 12 -0.23 -7.65 1.53
N VAL A 13 -0.11 -6.33 1.75
CA VAL A 13 1.19 -5.69 2.03
C VAL A 13 1.91 -6.34 3.20
N SER A 14 1.23 -6.51 4.33
CA SER A 14 1.87 -7.11 5.52
C SER A 14 2.26 -8.56 5.32
N ARG A 15 1.47 -9.32 4.55
CA ARG A 15 1.80 -10.71 4.20
C ARG A 15 2.99 -10.77 3.25
N PHE A 16 3.02 -9.90 2.25
CA PHE A 16 4.12 -9.84 1.29
C PHE A 16 5.43 -9.44 1.98
N VAL A 17 5.40 -8.40 2.82
CA VAL A 17 6.56 -7.94 3.61
C VAL A 17 7.09 -9.07 4.50
N ALA A 18 6.22 -9.74 5.27
CA ALA A 18 6.62 -10.85 6.13
C ALA A 18 7.25 -11.99 5.32
N ASN A 19 6.66 -12.35 4.17
CA ASN A 19 7.21 -13.38 3.29
C ASN A 19 8.56 -12.99 2.68
N TYR A 20 8.71 -11.74 2.24
CA TYR A 20 9.92 -11.22 1.62
C TYR A 20 11.12 -11.35 2.55
N PHE A 21 11.03 -10.83 3.77
CA PHE A 21 12.11 -10.90 4.75
C PHE A 21 12.39 -12.32 5.22
N ALA A 22 11.36 -13.14 5.42
CA ALA A 22 11.53 -14.53 5.79
C ALA A 22 12.23 -15.36 4.68
N GLN A 23 11.95 -15.08 3.39
CA GLN A 23 12.66 -15.72 2.28
C GLN A 23 14.12 -15.27 2.16
N LYS A 24 14.46 -14.08 2.62
CA LYS A 24 15.84 -13.62 2.72
C LYS A 24 16.61 -14.20 3.91
N GLY A 25 15.94 -14.95 4.76
CA GLY A 25 16.55 -15.65 5.88
C GLY A 25 16.47 -14.90 7.21
N ASP A 26 15.69 -13.82 7.31
CA ASP A 26 15.43 -13.15 8.58
C ASP A 26 14.49 -13.96 9.46
N ASP A 27 14.63 -13.81 10.80
CA ASP A 27 13.74 -14.37 11.80
C ASP A 27 12.52 -13.47 11.97
N VAL A 28 11.47 -13.75 11.19
CA VAL A 28 10.30 -12.90 11.08
C VAL A 28 9.21 -13.32 12.06
N TYR A 29 8.82 -12.39 12.91
CA TYR A 29 7.67 -12.48 13.80
C TYR A 29 6.52 -11.67 13.24
N VAL A 30 5.31 -12.24 13.24
CA VAL A 30 4.10 -11.53 12.81
C VAL A 30 3.16 -11.34 14.01
N LEU A 31 2.68 -10.10 14.20
CA LEU A 31 1.74 -9.77 15.27
C LEU A 31 0.34 -9.62 14.70
N ASN A 32 -0.55 -10.56 15.02
CA ASN A 32 -1.96 -10.49 14.60
C ASN A 32 -2.87 -11.37 15.47
N ARG A 33 -4.19 -11.28 15.27
CA ARG A 33 -5.22 -11.99 16.05
C ARG A 33 -5.43 -13.46 15.65
N ASN A 34 -4.56 -14.04 14.83
CA ASN A 34 -4.65 -15.42 14.37
C ASN A 34 -5.99 -15.80 13.70
N SER A 35 -6.66 -14.83 13.09
CA SER A 35 -7.96 -15.04 12.43
C SER A 35 -7.86 -15.56 10.99
N LYS A 36 -6.64 -15.69 10.45
CA LYS A 36 -6.35 -16.20 9.10
C LYS A 36 -5.10 -17.10 9.13
N PRO A 37 -4.95 -17.99 8.14
CA PRO A 37 -3.76 -18.84 8.03
C PRO A 37 -2.48 -18.00 7.97
N GLN A 38 -1.50 -18.42 8.76
CA GLN A 38 -0.16 -17.82 8.80
C GLN A 38 0.71 -18.35 7.64
N LEU A 39 1.78 -17.62 7.33
CA LEU A 39 2.85 -18.12 6.46
C LEU A 39 3.63 -19.22 7.20
N PRO A 40 4.14 -20.25 6.48
CA PRO A 40 4.81 -21.38 7.13
C PRO A 40 6.19 -21.03 7.73
N ASN A 41 6.79 -19.95 7.28
CA ASN A 41 8.16 -19.53 7.62
C ASN A 41 8.22 -18.28 8.50
N VAL A 42 7.16 -18.00 9.26
CA VAL A 42 7.13 -16.88 10.22
C VAL A 42 6.69 -17.40 11.60
N THR A 43 7.09 -16.69 12.65
CA THR A 43 6.66 -16.95 14.02
C THR A 43 5.49 -16.06 14.39
N LEU A 44 4.35 -16.65 14.77
CA LEU A 44 3.18 -15.89 15.22
C LEU A 44 3.36 -15.41 16.67
N ILE A 45 3.15 -14.13 16.89
CA ILE A 45 2.80 -13.56 18.20
C ILE A 45 1.31 -13.22 18.14
N GLU A 46 0.48 -14.05 18.77
CA GLU A 46 -0.95 -13.84 18.81
C GLU A 46 -1.32 -12.70 19.76
N GLY A 47 -1.96 -11.65 19.21
CA GLY A 47 -2.37 -10.49 19.99
C GLY A 47 -3.29 -9.56 19.22
N ASP A 48 -4.17 -8.88 19.95
CA ASP A 48 -4.88 -7.72 19.42
C ASP A 48 -4.00 -6.48 19.64
N ARG A 49 -3.74 -5.73 18.55
CA ARG A 49 -2.89 -4.53 18.65
C ARG A 49 -3.51 -3.41 19.50
N ASN A 50 -4.82 -3.48 19.78
CA ASN A 50 -5.52 -2.55 20.67
C ASN A 50 -5.44 -3.00 22.16
N ASP A 51 -4.84 -4.15 22.47
CA ASP A 51 -4.69 -4.68 23.81
C ASP A 51 -3.46 -5.60 23.88
N LEU A 52 -2.29 -5.01 23.72
CA LEU A 52 -1.03 -5.75 23.70
C LEU A 52 -0.48 -5.98 25.12
N GLY A 53 -0.72 -5.07 26.06
CA GLY A 53 -0.15 -5.15 27.39
C GLY A 53 1.38 -5.38 27.35
N ASP A 54 1.84 -6.39 28.06
CA ASP A 54 3.28 -6.73 28.16
C ASP A 54 3.71 -7.84 27.18
N LYS A 55 2.89 -8.21 26.19
CA LYS A 55 3.16 -9.35 25.29
C LYS A 55 4.49 -9.28 24.56
N LEU A 56 4.97 -8.07 24.25
CA LEU A 56 6.22 -7.86 23.52
C LEU A 56 7.42 -7.52 24.41
N LYS A 57 7.24 -7.33 25.70
CA LYS A 57 8.31 -6.90 26.63
C LYS A 57 9.50 -7.86 26.70
N GLY A 58 9.27 -9.15 26.50
CA GLY A 58 10.33 -10.18 26.53
C GLY A 58 11.07 -10.35 25.20
N TYR A 59 10.70 -9.60 24.17
CA TYR A 59 11.34 -9.70 22.86
C TYR A 59 12.33 -8.54 22.64
N GLU A 60 13.37 -8.86 21.89
CA GLU A 60 14.29 -7.86 21.31
C GLU A 60 14.21 -8.02 19.78
N PHE A 61 13.90 -6.93 19.07
CA PHE A 61 13.82 -6.91 17.62
C PHE A 61 14.89 -5.98 17.02
N ASP A 62 15.53 -6.40 15.95
CA ASP A 62 16.42 -5.53 15.17
C ASP A 62 15.62 -4.47 14.42
N ALA A 63 14.42 -4.86 13.92
CA ALA A 63 13.52 -3.93 13.27
C ALA A 63 12.04 -4.23 13.57
N VAL A 64 11.24 -3.17 13.63
CA VAL A 64 9.77 -3.18 13.71
C VAL A 64 9.20 -2.58 12.43
N LEU A 65 8.48 -3.38 11.65
CA LEU A 65 7.80 -2.97 10.44
C LEU A 65 6.29 -2.85 10.73
N ASP A 66 5.85 -1.62 11.03
CA ASP A 66 4.45 -1.35 11.36
C ASP A 66 3.63 -1.05 10.10
N ILE A 67 3.13 -2.12 9.49
CA ILE A 67 2.38 -2.08 8.24
C ILE A 67 0.89 -1.76 8.47
N THR A 68 0.35 -2.10 9.64
CA THR A 68 -1.08 -2.02 9.94
C THR A 68 -1.45 -0.92 10.94
N ALA A 69 -0.61 0.10 11.11
CA ALA A 69 -0.92 1.28 11.90
C ALA A 69 -1.93 2.18 11.17
N TYR A 70 -3.15 2.25 11.65
CA TYR A 70 -4.21 3.10 11.06
C TYR A 70 -4.57 4.30 11.90
N THR A 71 -4.27 4.31 13.19
CA THR A 71 -4.57 5.40 14.13
C THR A 71 -3.40 5.66 15.06
N ARG A 72 -3.44 6.80 15.75
CA ARG A 72 -2.48 7.14 16.80
C ARG A 72 -2.38 6.04 17.86
N GLU A 73 -3.53 5.57 18.36
CA GLU A 73 -3.62 4.56 19.42
C GLU A 73 -2.92 3.26 18.98
N HIS A 74 -3.04 2.90 17.72
CA HIS A 74 -2.33 1.74 17.16
C HIS A 74 -0.81 1.83 17.32
N VAL A 75 -0.23 2.99 17.09
CA VAL A 75 1.21 3.20 17.24
C VAL A 75 1.58 3.30 18.72
N GLU A 76 0.77 4.02 19.51
CA GLU A 76 0.97 4.20 20.94
C GLU A 76 0.98 2.86 21.68
N ASP A 77 -0.02 2.03 21.45
CA ASP A 77 -0.13 0.70 22.07
C ASP A 77 1.05 -0.21 21.68
N LEU A 78 1.46 -0.18 20.40
CA LEU A 78 2.60 -0.97 19.95
C LEU A 78 3.90 -0.49 20.59
N VAL A 79 4.20 0.81 20.53
CA VAL A 79 5.43 1.37 21.12
C VAL A 79 5.50 1.10 22.62
N ASN A 80 4.38 1.24 23.35
CA ASN A 80 4.31 0.95 24.77
C ASN A 80 4.49 -0.53 25.10
N ALA A 81 4.04 -1.43 24.24
CA ALA A 81 4.16 -2.88 24.43
C ALA A 81 5.55 -3.43 24.09
N LEU A 82 6.30 -2.76 23.22
CA LEU A 82 7.61 -3.20 22.78
C LEU A 82 8.63 -3.25 23.93
N GLY A 83 9.50 -4.28 23.89
CA GLY A 83 10.74 -4.33 24.65
C GLY A 83 11.82 -3.50 23.99
N LYS A 84 13.01 -4.10 23.79
CA LYS A 84 14.07 -3.44 23.04
C LYS A 84 13.84 -3.63 21.54
N PHE A 85 14.07 -2.56 20.77
CA PHE A 85 14.08 -2.62 19.31
C PHE A 85 15.12 -1.64 18.75
N GLY A 86 15.58 -1.95 17.54
CA GLY A 86 16.45 -1.10 16.75
C GLY A 86 15.65 -0.13 15.88
N ASP A 87 15.53 -0.42 14.61
CA ASP A 87 14.79 0.43 13.67
C ASP A 87 13.27 0.30 13.82
N TYR A 88 12.56 1.38 13.51
CA TYR A 88 11.10 1.36 13.39
C TYR A 88 10.70 1.98 12.05
N ILE A 89 9.96 1.24 11.24
CA ILE A 89 9.46 1.72 9.95
C ILE A 89 7.94 1.60 9.92
N MET A 90 7.27 2.74 9.76
CA MET A 90 5.81 2.80 9.61
C MET A 90 5.43 2.96 8.13
N VAL A 91 4.56 2.11 7.64
CA VAL A 91 3.89 2.34 6.36
C VAL A 91 2.66 3.21 6.61
N SER A 92 2.81 4.49 6.31
CA SER A 92 1.75 5.49 6.33
C SER A 92 0.95 5.49 5.02
N SER A 93 0.61 6.65 4.49
CA SER A 93 -0.10 6.83 3.21
C SER A 93 0.04 8.26 2.72
N SER A 94 0.04 8.47 1.41
CA SER A 94 -0.12 9.80 0.81
C SER A 94 -1.51 10.42 1.04
N ALA A 95 -2.46 9.68 1.58
CA ALA A 95 -3.75 10.21 2.04
C ALA A 95 -3.66 11.27 3.15
N VAL A 96 -2.47 11.48 3.72
CA VAL A 96 -2.19 12.56 4.69
C VAL A 96 -2.12 13.95 4.05
N TYR A 97 -1.98 14.03 2.72
CA TYR A 97 -1.96 15.29 2.00
C TYR A 97 -3.39 15.75 1.65
N PRO A 98 -3.75 17.03 1.91
CA PRO A 98 -4.98 17.60 1.39
C PRO A 98 -5.03 17.53 -0.14
N GLU A 99 -6.19 17.22 -0.71
CA GLU A 99 -6.38 17.22 -2.18
C GLU A 99 -6.18 18.58 -2.81
N THR A 100 -6.26 19.64 -2.02
CA THR A 100 -6.06 21.04 -2.46
C THR A 100 -4.60 21.45 -2.59
N ASN A 101 -3.67 20.64 -2.09
CA ASN A 101 -2.24 20.89 -2.25
C ASN A 101 -1.84 20.77 -3.73
N PRO A 102 -0.86 21.56 -4.19
CA PRO A 102 -0.31 21.38 -5.54
C PRO A 102 0.36 20.00 -5.66
N GLN A 103 0.15 19.36 -6.79
CA GLN A 103 0.76 18.06 -7.11
C GLN A 103 1.89 18.22 -8.15
N PRO A 104 2.92 17.37 -8.09
CA PRO A 104 3.10 16.22 -7.19
C PRO A 104 3.20 16.62 -5.72
N PHE A 105 2.62 15.81 -4.81
CA PHE A 105 2.78 16.04 -3.38
C PHE A 105 4.22 15.81 -2.95
N THR A 106 4.80 16.74 -2.18
CA THR A 106 6.15 16.63 -1.61
C THR A 106 6.09 16.43 -0.10
N GLU A 107 7.14 15.85 0.50
CA GLU A 107 7.18 15.58 1.94
C GLU A 107 7.19 16.86 2.80
N ASP A 108 7.56 18.00 2.20
CA ASP A 108 7.65 19.28 2.88
C ASP A 108 6.33 20.07 2.89
N GLN A 109 5.31 19.59 2.17
CA GLN A 109 3.98 20.19 2.17
C GLN A 109 3.24 19.93 3.48
N ASP A 110 2.33 20.83 3.81
CA ASP A 110 1.43 20.68 4.94
C ASP A 110 0.55 19.43 4.76
N CYS A 111 0.44 18.65 5.82
CA CYS A 111 -0.46 17.50 5.91
C CYS A 111 -1.77 17.93 6.60
N GLY A 112 -2.88 17.29 6.24
CA GLY A 112 -4.17 17.63 6.81
C GLY A 112 -5.33 16.82 6.24
N PRO A 113 -6.57 17.26 6.49
CA PRO A 113 -7.77 16.59 5.99
C PRO A 113 -7.80 16.55 4.46
N ASN A 114 -8.29 15.42 3.93
CA ASN A 114 -8.54 15.20 2.52
C ASN A 114 -9.98 14.68 2.37
N VAL A 115 -10.79 15.35 1.53
CA VAL A 115 -12.24 15.03 1.41
C VAL A 115 -12.50 13.63 0.85
N HIS A 116 -11.58 13.09 0.05
CA HIS A 116 -11.71 11.75 -0.53
C HIS A 116 -11.35 10.63 0.44
N TRP A 117 -10.40 10.89 1.36
CA TRP A 117 -9.88 9.90 2.31
C TRP A 117 -10.51 10.01 3.70
N GLY A 118 -11.08 11.15 4.05
CA GLY A 118 -11.76 11.40 5.31
C GLY A 118 -10.93 10.98 6.54
N PRO A 119 -11.52 10.25 7.50
CA PRO A 119 -10.83 9.84 8.72
C PRO A 119 -9.59 8.96 8.48
N TYR A 120 -9.49 8.26 7.36
CA TYR A 120 -8.30 7.45 7.07
C TYR A 120 -7.04 8.30 6.99
N GLY A 121 -7.06 9.40 6.23
CA GLY A 121 -5.91 10.30 6.10
C GLY A 121 -5.54 10.99 7.41
N THR A 122 -6.52 11.57 8.11
CA THR A 122 -6.28 12.27 9.38
C THR A 122 -5.81 11.34 10.51
N ASN A 123 -6.31 10.10 10.56
CA ASN A 123 -5.85 9.11 11.51
C ASN A 123 -4.41 8.66 11.24
N LYS A 124 -4.04 8.46 9.95
CA LYS A 124 -2.64 8.18 9.58
C LYS A 124 -1.72 9.34 9.98
N LEU A 125 -2.14 10.58 9.75
CA LEU A 125 -1.38 11.75 10.18
C LEU A 125 -1.16 11.79 11.69
N ALA A 126 -2.20 11.58 12.48
CA ALA A 126 -2.10 11.52 13.95
C ALA A 126 -1.15 10.39 14.42
N ALA A 127 -1.13 9.27 13.72
CA ALA A 127 -0.19 8.17 13.97
C ALA A 127 1.27 8.58 13.66
N GLU A 128 1.51 9.28 12.53
CA GLU A 128 2.84 9.82 12.20
C GLU A 128 3.33 10.82 13.24
N GLU A 129 2.47 11.75 13.65
CA GLU A 129 2.80 12.78 14.65
C GLU A 129 3.19 12.17 15.98
N TYR A 130 2.44 11.17 16.45
CA TYR A 130 2.80 10.45 17.67
C TYR A 130 4.13 9.71 17.50
N LEU A 131 4.33 8.98 16.39
CA LEU A 131 5.54 8.20 16.17
C LEU A 131 6.80 9.08 16.15
N ARG A 132 6.75 10.24 15.50
CA ARG A 132 7.88 11.19 15.47
C ARG A 132 8.29 11.67 16.86
N GLN A 133 7.35 11.78 17.79
CA GLN A 133 7.62 12.20 19.18
C GLN A 133 8.13 11.03 20.01
N ALA A 134 7.50 9.86 19.90
CA ALA A 134 7.81 8.68 20.69
C ALA A 134 9.08 7.96 20.23
N VAL A 135 9.34 7.93 18.91
CA VAL A 135 10.48 7.25 18.30
C VAL A 135 11.11 8.17 17.23
N PRO A 136 11.91 9.19 17.63
CA PRO A 136 12.41 10.22 16.69
C PRO A 136 13.29 9.70 15.55
N HIS A 137 13.84 8.49 15.68
CA HIS A 137 14.64 7.84 14.64
C HIS A 137 13.81 6.97 13.66
N ALA A 138 12.50 6.84 13.88
CA ALA A 138 11.63 6.05 13.02
C ALA A 138 11.55 6.60 11.60
N TYR A 139 11.39 5.69 10.64
CA TYR A 139 11.07 6.04 9.25
C TYR A 139 9.57 5.95 8.98
N ILE A 140 9.08 6.88 8.18
CA ILE A 140 7.69 6.96 7.76
C ILE A 140 7.64 6.92 6.24
N LEU A 141 6.95 5.94 5.69
CA LEU A 141 6.77 5.77 4.25
C LEU A 141 5.34 6.16 3.85
N ARG A 142 5.20 7.05 2.87
CA ARG A 142 3.92 7.52 2.35
C ARG A 142 3.71 7.01 0.92
N PRO A 143 3.25 5.76 0.74
CA PRO A 143 2.94 5.23 -0.58
C PRO A 143 1.64 5.82 -1.13
N PRO A 144 1.51 5.88 -2.48
CA PRO A 144 0.24 6.08 -3.16
C PRO A 144 -0.54 4.76 -3.20
N TYR A 145 -1.00 4.30 -4.36
CA TYR A 145 -1.65 2.99 -4.50
C TYR A 145 -0.62 1.86 -4.55
N LEU A 146 -0.50 1.09 -3.45
CA LEU A 146 0.29 -0.14 -3.45
C LEU A 146 -0.41 -1.21 -4.30
N TYR A 147 0.35 -1.93 -5.12
CA TYR A 147 -0.13 -3.00 -5.98
C TYR A 147 0.88 -4.15 -6.06
N GLY A 148 0.49 -5.26 -6.67
CA GLY A 148 1.35 -6.43 -6.84
C GLY A 148 0.71 -7.73 -6.37
N PRO A 149 1.47 -8.83 -6.32
CA PRO A 149 0.99 -10.11 -5.81
C PRO A 149 0.42 -10.01 -4.39
N MET A 150 -0.48 -10.91 -4.05
CA MET A 150 -1.25 -10.95 -2.78
C MET A 150 -2.27 -9.82 -2.60
N GLN A 151 -2.48 -8.96 -3.61
CA GLN A 151 -3.51 -7.92 -3.59
C GLN A 151 -4.90 -8.52 -3.43
N ASN A 152 -5.65 -7.99 -2.45
CA ASN A 152 -7.03 -8.40 -2.20
C ASN A 152 -8.08 -7.31 -2.46
N VAL A 153 -7.63 -6.11 -2.87
CA VAL A 153 -8.50 -4.98 -3.18
C VAL A 153 -8.94 -5.06 -4.64
N TYR A 154 -10.21 -4.77 -4.90
CA TYR A 154 -10.82 -4.87 -6.24
C TYR A 154 -10.49 -3.62 -7.08
N ARG A 155 -9.21 -3.49 -7.48
CA ARG A 155 -8.68 -2.46 -8.38
C ARG A 155 -8.22 -3.12 -9.68
N GLU A 156 -6.97 -3.57 -9.75
CA GLU A 156 -6.44 -4.34 -10.88
C GLU A 156 -7.32 -5.57 -11.18
N PRO A 157 -7.77 -6.37 -10.17
CA PRO A 157 -8.67 -7.48 -10.41
C PRO A 157 -9.97 -7.13 -11.13
N PHE A 158 -10.54 -5.94 -10.89
CA PHE A 158 -11.72 -5.45 -11.61
C PHE A 158 -11.43 -5.27 -13.09
N VAL A 159 -10.31 -4.66 -13.44
CA VAL A 159 -9.92 -4.46 -14.85
C VAL A 159 -9.59 -5.80 -15.51
N PHE A 160 -8.91 -6.68 -14.81
CA PHE A 160 -8.60 -8.03 -15.29
C PHE A 160 -9.87 -8.84 -15.60
N GLU A 161 -10.86 -8.81 -14.71
CA GLU A 161 -12.13 -9.50 -14.94
C GLU A 161 -12.91 -8.90 -16.13
N CYS A 162 -12.87 -7.57 -16.33
CA CYS A 162 -13.44 -6.93 -17.50
C CYS A 162 -12.75 -7.39 -18.81
N ALA A 163 -11.43 -7.43 -18.81
CA ALA A 163 -10.63 -7.84 -19.96
C ALA A 163 -10.85 -9.31 -20.32
N GLU A 164 -10.83 -10.22 -19.34
CA GLU A 164 -11.12 -11.65 -19.55
C GLU A 164 -12.53 -11.92 -20.08
N ALA A 165 -13.49 -11.09 -19.66
CA ALA A 165 -14.87 -11.18 -20.14
C ALA A 165 -15.09 -10.52 -21.51
N GLY A 166 -14.04 -9.93 -22.13
CA GLY A 166 -14.15 -9.21 -23.38
C GLY A 166 -15.08 -7.99 -23.32
N ARG A 167 -15.20 -7.37 -22.14
CA ARG A 167 -16.07 -6.21 -21.93
C ARG A 167 -15.37 -4.93 -22.39
N LYS A 168 -16.14 -4.01 -22.98
CA LYS A 168 -15.69 -2.61 -23.10
C LYS A 168 -15.46 -2.05 -21.71
N PHE A 169 -14.36 -1.32 -21.51
CA PHE A 169 -14.05 -0.73 -20.22
C PHE A 169 -14.62 0.68 -20.09
N HIS A 170 -15.36 0.94 -19.02
CA HIS A 170 -16.01 2.21 -18.76
C HIS A 170 -15.04 3.14 -18.02
N ILE A 171 -14.49 4.12 -18.76
CA ILE A 171 -13.48 5.08 -18.27
C ILE A 171 -14.18 6.33 -17.75
N PRO A 172 -13.83 6.81 -16.53
CA PRO A 172 -14.29 8.09 -16.03
C PRO A 172 -13.83 9.26 -16.89
N GLY A 173 -14.80 10.09 -17.34
CA GLY A 173 -14.54 11.25 -18.18
C GLY A 173 -13.74 10.90 -19.43
N ASP A 174 -12.68 11.65 -19.70
CA ASP A 174 -11.75 11.41 -20.82
C ASP A 174 -10.58 10.46 -20.43
N GLY A 175 -10.53 10.00 -19.19
CA GLY A 175 -9.47 9.12 -18.70
C GLY A 175 -8.12 9.78 -18.48
N SER A 176 -8.04 11.12 -18.46
CA SER A 176 -6.80 11.88 -18.31
C SER A 176 -6.34 12.05 -16.86
N MET A 177 -7.20 11.77 -15.88
CA MET A 177 -6.86 11.82 -14.46
C MET A 177 -5.62 10.98 -14.15
N LYS A 178 -4.69 11.57 -13.41
CA LYS A 178 -3.38 10.95 -13.10
C LYS A 178 -3.39 10.23 -11.77
N MET A 179 -2.74 9.08 -11.77
CA MET A 179 -2.56 8.23 -10.60
C MET A 179 -1.12 7.72 -10.54
N GLN A 180 -0.67 7.37 -9.35
CA GLN A 180 0.64 6.76 -9.15
C GLN A 180 0.50 5.47 -8.36
N PHE A 181 1.41 4.56 -8.63
CA PHE A 181 1.43 3.22 -8.05
C PHE A 181 2.80 2.94 -7.45
N PHE A 182 2.87 1.96 -6.56
CA PHE A 182 4.14 1.46 -6.06
C PHE A 182 4.05 -0.05 -5.85
N HIS A 183 4.97 -0.79 -6.45
CA HIS A 183 4.97 -2.24 -6.35
C HIS A 183 5.34 -2.68 -4.94
N VAL A 184 4.64 -3.68 -4.40
CA VAL A 184 4.85 -4.14 -3.02
C VAL A 184 6.26 -4.71 -2.80
N GLU A 185 6.90 -5.27 -3.82
CA GLU A 185 8.30 -5.70 -3.74
C GLU A 185 9.27 -4.52 -3.66
N ASP A 186 9.02 -3.44 -4.39
CA ASP A 186 9.83 -2.23 -4.30
C ASP A 186 9.69 -1.55 -2.93
N LEU A 187 8.51 -1.63 -2.32
CA LEU A 187 8.34 -1.22 -0.93
C LEU A 187 9.26 -2.04 0.00
N CYS A 188 9.34 -3.35 -0.18
CA CYS A 188 10.24 -4.21 0.61
C CYS A 188 11.71 -3.86 0.37
N ARG A 189 12.12 -3.66 -0.88
CA ARG A 189 13.48 -3.24 -1.25
C ARG A 189 13.84 -1.90 -0.64
N PHE A 190 12.91 -0.95 -0.63
CA PHE A 190 13.14 0.35 -0.03
C PHE A 190 13.26 0.26 1.50
N ILE A 191 12.43 -0.55 2.16
CA ILE A 191 12.55 -0.86 3.59
C ILE A 191 13.95 -1.43 3.88
N GLU A 192 14.42 -2.39 3.10
CA GLU A 192 15.76 -2.98 3.24
C GLU A 192 16.87 -1.92 3.14
N ILE A 193 16.79 -1.03 2.15
CA ILE A 193 17.73 0.09 1.99
C ILE A 193 17.76 0.99 3.23
N LEU A 194 16.61 1.28 3.83
CA LEU A 194 16.55 2.08 5.05
C LEU A 194 17.22 1.38 6.24
N LEU A 195 16.99 0.08 6.38
CA LEU A 195 17.58 -0.75 7.44
C LEU A 195 19.10 -0.90 7.27
N GLU A 196 19.61 -0.89 6.05
CA GLU A 196 21.05 -1.03 5.77
C GLU A 196 21.81 0.31 5.83
N LYS A 197 21.22 1.38 5.25
CA LYS A 197 21.93 2.65 5.06
C LYS A 197 21.69 3.68 6.15
N HIS A 198 20.62 3.56 6.91
CA HIS A 198 20.20 4.49 7.96
C HIS A 198 20.31 5.98 7.53
N PRO A 199 19.67 6.39 6.41
CA PRO A 199 19.76 7.77 5.92
C PRO A 199 19.20 8.76 6.95
N ALA A 200 19.62 10.04 6.84
CA ALA A 200 19.23 11.08 7.78
C ALA A 200 17.73 11.48 7.66
N GLU A 201 17.21 11.49 6.43
CA GLU A 201 15.78 11.74 6.19
C GLU A 201 14.92 10.67 6.86
N ARG A 202 13.77 11.10 7.40
CA ARG A 202 12.87 10.20 8.16
C ARG A 202 11.50 10.01 7.52
N VAL A 203 11.13 10.84 6.57
CA VAL A 203 9.86 10.75 5.84
C VAL A 203 10.13 10.64 4.36
N TYR A 204 9.53 9.65 3.74
CA TYR A 204 9.69 9.40 2.30
C TYR A 204 8.33 9.21 1.64
N ASN A 205 8.06 10.00 0.63
CA ASN A 205 7.12 9.59 -0.40
C ASN A 205 7.75 8.46 -1.21
N VAL A 206 6.98 7.40 -1.46
CA VAL A 206 7.46 6.24 -2.22
C VAL A 206 6.47 5.90 -3.33
N GLY A 207 6.99 5.64 -4.53
CA GLY A 207 6.14 5.42 -5.71
C GLY A 207 6.94 5.07 -6.95
N ASN A 208 6.27 4.72 -8.04
CA ASN A 208 6.88 4.68 -9.36
C ASN A 208 7.34 6.09 -9.75
N LEU A 209 8.29 6.17 -10.68
CA LEU A 209 8.87 7.45 -11.11
C LEU A 209 7.82 8.38 -11.72
N ASP A 210 6.93 7.81 -12.52
CA ASP A 210 5.92 8.56 -13.26
C ASP A 210 4.51 8.24 -12.76
N ALA A 211 3.66 9.25 -12.77
CA ALA A 211 2.23 9.09 -12.70
C ALA A 211 1.70 8.66 -14.08
N VAL A 212 0.66 7.84 -14.08
CA VAL A 212 -0.02 7.37 -15.31
C VAL A 212 -1.46 7.86 -15.34
N THR A 213 -1.99 8.06 -16.54
CA THR A 213 -3.42 8.36 -16.70
C THR A 213 -4.28 7.12 -16.41
N ILE A 214 -5.58 7.33 -16.11
CA ILE A 214 -6.54 6.21 -16.04
C ILE A 214 -6.49 5.38 -17.31
N SER A 215 -6.53 6.05 -18.49
CA SER A 215 -6.51 5.40 -19.80
C SER A 215 -5.27 4.53 -19.99
N ASP A 216 -4.09 5.03 -19.61
CA ASP A 216 -2.84 4.27 -19.76
C ASP A 216 -2.79 3.10 -18.77
N TRP A 217 -3.22 3.30 -17.51
CA TRP A 217 -3.26 2.22 -16.53
C TRP A 217 -4.21 1.09 -16.94
N VAL A 218 -5.40 1.42 -17.44
CA VAL A 218 -6.36 0.42 -17.96
C VAL A 218 -5.77 -0.33 -19.15
N ARG A 219 -5.11 0.39 -20.08
CA ARG A 219 -4.42 -0.24 -21.21
C ARG A 219 -3.36 -1.22 -20.75
N LEU A 220 -2.50 -0.81 -19.81
CA LEU A 220 -1.47 -1.69 -19.24
C LEU A 220 -2.04 -2.94 -18.56
N CYS A 221 -3.22 -2.83 -17.94
CA CYS A 221 -3.91 -3.99 -17.37
C CYS A 221 -4.41 -4.96 -18.46
N TYR A 222 -4.95 -4.44 -19.57
CA TYR A 222 -5.36 -5.25 -20.74
C TYR A 222 -4.15 -5.88 -21.43
N ASP A 223 -3.08 -5.13 -21.60
CA ASP A 223 -1.81 -5.63 -22.18
C ASP A 223 -1.20 -6.76 -21.34
N ALA A 224 -1.33 -6.68 -20.01
CA ALA A 224 -0.86 -7.74 -19.11
C ALA A 224 -1.57 -9.09 -19.36
N ILE A 225 -2.78 -9.06 -19.89
CA ILE A 225 -3.59 -10.23 -20.24
C ILE A 225 -3.37 -10.64 -21.71
N GLY A 226 -2.98 -9.69 -22.58
CA GLY A 226 -2.87 -9.86 -24.02
C GLY A 226 -4.22 -9.76 -24.74
N THR A 227 -5.11 -8.89 -24.25
CA THR A 227 -6.47 -8.67 -24.78
C THR A 227 -6.62 -7.24 -25.29
N ASP A 228 -7.31 -7.05 -26.41
CA ASP A 228 -7.59 -5.74 -26.98
C ASP A 228 -8.52 -4.92 -26.07
N LEU A 229 -8.22 -3.63 -25.91
CA LEU A 229 -9.00 -2.69 -25.12
C LEU A 229 -9.97 -1.88 -26.00
N GLU A 230 -11.26 -1.99 -25.72
CA GLU A 230 -12.26 -1.01 -26.16
C GLU A 230 -12.76 -0.21 -24.95
N THR A 231 -12.88 1.11 -25.09
CA THR A 231 -13.30 1.99 -24.00
C THR A 231 -14.61 2.70 -24.31
N VAL A 232 -15.33 3.03 -23.25
CA VAL A 232 -16.52 3.90 -23.24
C VAL A 232 -16.28 5.00 -22.21
N SER A 233 -16.36 6.27 -22.61
CA SER A 233 -16.33 7.41 -21.68
C SER A 233 -17.63 7.48 -20.89
N VAL A 234 -17.53 7.73 -19.59
CA VAL A 234 -18.67 7.84 -18.66
C VAL A 234 -18.66 9.19 -17.99
N GLU A 235 -19.76 9.92 -18.14
CA GLU A 235 -19.99 11.21 -17.50
C GLU A 235 -21.30 11.20 -16.70
N GLY A 236 -21.42 12.09 -15.72
CA GLY A 236 -22.66 12.28 -14.96
C GLY A 236 -22.97 11.20 -13.92
N HIS A 237 -22.07 10.23 -13.72
CA HIS A 237 -22.20 9.20 -12.69
C HIS A 237 -21.15 9.35 -11.60
N PRO A 238 -21.46 9.04 -10.32
CA PRO A 238 -20.46 9.06 -9.26
C PRO A 238 -19.34 8.05 -9.54
N GLN A 239 -18.12 8.53 -9.75
CA GLN A 239 -16.99 7.69 -10.18
C GLN A 239 -16.81 6.45 -9.31
N ARG A 240 -16.90 6.59 -7.98
CA ARG A 240 -16.73 5.47 -7.03
C ARG A 240 -17.84 4.41 -7.08
N ALA A 241 -18.93 4.65 -7.80
CA ALA A 241 -19.98 3.65 -7.99
C ALA A 241 -19.59 2.59 -9.05
N TYR A 242 -18.78 2.96 -10.03
CA TYR A 242 -18.39 2.10 -11.15
C TYR A 242 -16.89 1.97 -11.39
N PHE A 243 -16.05 2.74 -10.66
CA PHE A 243 -14.61 2.74 -10.82
C PHE A 243 -13.88 2.72 -9.47
N CYS A 244 -12.67 2.17 -9.46
CA CYS A 244 -12.00 1.81 -8.22
C CYS A 244 -11.18 2.93 -7.56
N PHE A 245 -11.01 4.09 -8.19
CA PHE A 245 -10.26 5.23 -7.64
C PHE A 245 -11.15 6.43 -7.39
N HIS A 246 -10.67 7.36 -6.56
CA HIS A 246 -11.32 8.64 -6.30
C HIS A 246 -11.14 9.59 -7.48
N ASP A 247 -12.05 10.57 -7.61
CA ASP A 247 -12.08 11.52 -8.72
C ASP A 247 -11.21 12.74 -8.42
N TYR A 248 -9.89 12.56 -8.43
CA TYR A 248 -8.89 13.62 -8.39
C TYR A 248 -7.51 13.08 -8.74
N ASP A 249 -6.64 13.92 -9.27
CA ASP A 249 -5.23 13.57 -9.49
C ASP A 249 -4.57 13.18 -8.18
N TYR A 250 -3.77 12.12 -8.19
CA TYR A 250 -3.18 11.57 -6.97
C TYR A 250 -1.79 10.98 -7.24
N TYR A 251 -0.77 11.85 -7.09
CA TYR A 251 0.62 11.45 -7.31
C TYR A 251 1.62 12.29 -6.49
N LEU A 252 2.81 11.75 -6.31
CA LEU A 252 3.83 12.17 -5.38
C LEU A 252 5.11 12.56 -6.11
N ASP A 253 5.84 13.52 -5.59
CA ASP A 253 7.27 13.64 -5.83
C ASP A 253 7.99 12.54 -5.01
N VAL A 254 8.81 11.74 -5.69
CA VAL A 254 9.55 10.63 -5.09
C VAL A 254 11.07 10.83 -5.21
N SER A 255 11.50 12.07 -5.36
CA SER A 255 12.93 12.44 -5.57
C SER A 255 13.83 11.94 -4.45
N LYS A 256 13.36 11.97 -3.18
CA LYS A 256 14.12 11.45 -2.03
C LYS A 256 14.27 9.93 -2.08
N GLN A 257 13.23 9.21 -2.51
CA GLN A 257 13.32 7.76 -2.73
C GLN A 257 14.29 7.43 -3.85
N ILE A 258 14.20 8.12 -5.00
CA ILE A 258 15.04 7.88 -6.18
C ILE A 258 16.52 8.06 -5.85
N ALA A 259 16.87 9.03 -5.01
CA ALA A 259 18.26 9.25 -4.59
C ALA A 259 18.87 8.02 -3.87
N LEU A 260 18.03 7.17 -3.25
CA LEU A 260 18.45 5.94 -2.57
C LEU A 260 18.20 4.68 -3.39
N MET A 261 17.11 4.64 -4.15
CA MET A 261 16.66 3.51 -4.97
C MET A 261 16.17 4.01 -6.34
N PRO A 262 17.08 4.21 -7.31
CA PRO A 262 16.72 4.70 -8.63
C PRO A 262 15.96 3.68 -9.49
N ASP A 263 16.12 2.39 -9.20
CA ASP A 263 15.54 1.31 -9.99
C ASP A 263 14.26 0.82 -9.32
N VAL A 264 13.13 1.18 -9.88
CA VAL A 264 11.79 0.66 -9.50
C VAL A 264 11.25 -0.24 -10.60
N LYS A 265 10.43 -1.22 -10.22
CA LYS A 265 9.79 -2.14 -11.16
C LYS A 265 8.88 -1.37 -12.11
N PRO A 266 9.04 -1.53 -13.45
CA PRO A 266 8.14 -0.93 -14.41
C PRO A 266 6.68 -1.38 -14.16
N LEU A 267 5.73 -0.43 -14.23
CA LEU A 267 4.32 -0.71 -13.95
C LEU A 267 3.76 -1.86 -14.80
N ALA A 268 4.13 -1.93 -16.09
CA ALA A 268 3.72 -2.99 -16.99
C ALA A 268 4.19 -4.39 -16.52
N GLU A 269 5.39 -4.50 -15.96
CA GLU A 269 5.90 -5.78 -15.41
C GLU A 269 5.16 -6.16 -14.13
N GLY A 270 5.00 -5.22 -13.21
CA GLY A 270 4.30 -5.47 -11.95
C GLY A 270 2.81 -5.80 -12.15
N LEU A 271 2.15 -5.26 -13.19
CA LEU A 271 0.78 -5.62 -13.54
C LEU A 271 0.68 -7.05 -14.10
N LYS A 272 1.67 -7.52 -14.86
CA LYS A 272 1.74 -8.94 -15.28
C LYS A 272 1.87 -9.87 -14.08
N GLU A 273 2.76 -9.56 -13.13
CA GLU A 273 2.90 -10.33 -11.89
C GLU A 273 1.60 -10.32 -11.06
N SER A 274 0.93 -9.16 -11.00
CA SER A 274 -0.37 -9.02 -10.33
C SER A 274 -1.44 -9.89 -10.97
N TYR A 275 -1.47 -9.96 -12.31
CA TYR A 275 -2.41 -10.79 -13.05
C TYR A 275 -2.11 -12.29 -12.86
N GLU A 276 -0.85 -12.71 -12.93
CA GLU A 276 -0.46 -14.11 -12.69
C GLU A 276 -0.85 -14.56 -11.27
N TRP A 277 -0.66 -13.70 -10.27
CA TRP A 277 -1.14 -13.96 -8.91
C TRP A 277 -2.67 -14.06 -8.86
N PHE A 278 -3.37 -13.07 -9.42
CA PHE A 278 -4.83 -13.01 -9.44
C PHE A 278 -5.46 -14.26 -10.05
N ARG A 279 -4.96 -14.75 -11.17
CA ARG A 279 -5.46 -15.96 -11.84
C ARG A 279 -5.52 -17.19 -10.89
N GLN A 280 -4.58 -17.27 -9.98
CA GLN A 280 -4.45 -18.41 -9.07
C GLN A 280 -5.18 -18.19 -7.73
N HIS A 281 -5.56 -16.95 -7.41
CA HIS A 281 -6.05 -16.57 -6.07
C HIS A 281 -7.32 -15.69 -6.12
N ARG A 282 -8.20 -15.92 -7.09
CA ARG A 282 -9.41 -15.13 -7.33
C ARG A 282 -10.33 -15.00 -6.12
N ASP A 283 -10.44 -16.05 -5.33
CA ASP A 283 -11.34 -16.12 -4.15
C ASP A 283 -10.88 -15.18 -3.02
N GLY A 284 -9.60 -14.79 -3.02
CA GLY A 284 -9.04 -13.88 -2.02
C GLY A 284 -9.41 -12.40 -2.23
N VAL A 285 -9.98 -12.05 -3.37
CA VAL A 285 -10.29 -10.64 -3.72
C VAL A 285 -11.65 -10.22 -3.16
N ILE A 286 -11.67 -9.06 -2.50
CA ILE A 286 -12.89 -8.45 -1.93
C ILE A 286 -13.57 -7.64 -3.04
N ARG A 287 -14.49 -8.27 -3.77
CA ARG A 287 -15.19 -7.66 -4.90
C ARG A 287 -16.11 -6.51 -4.48
N ARG A 288 -16.37 -5.62 -5.44
CA ARG A 288 -17.32 -4.50 -5.38
C ARG A 288 -18.30 -4.61 -6.54
N SER A 289 -19.46 -4.03 -6.40
CA SER A 289 -20.56 -4.08 -7.40
C SER A 289 -20.34 -3.12 -8.60
N TYR A 290 -19.09 -2.91 -9.03
CA TYR A 290 -18.81 -1.99 -10.15
C TYR A 290 -19.47 -2.46 -11.45
N MET A 291 -19.33 -3.75 -11.81
CA MET A 291 -19.94 -4.29 -13.02
C MET A 291 -21.47 -4.24 -12.97
N GLU A 292 -22.06 -4.58 -11.82
CA GLU A 292 -23.51 -4.52 -11.61
C GLU A 292 -24.03 -3.08 -11.79
N TYR A 293 -23.31 -2.10 -11.22
CA TYR A 293 -23.67 -0.70 -11.40
C TYR A 293 -23.62 -0.28 -12.88
N ILE A 294 -22.56 -0.66 -13.59
CA ILE A 294 -22.39 -0.39 -15.03
C ILE A 294 -23.56 -0.98 -15.83
N ASP A 295 -23.86 -2.27 -15.63
CA ASP A 295 -24.89 -3.00 -16.37
C ASP A 295 -26.31 -2.47 -16.10
N THR A 296 -26.52 -1.78 -14.97
CA THR A 296 -27.85 -1.30 -14.57
C THR A 296 -28.07 0.18 -14.86
N ASN A 297 -27.02 1.01 -14.83
CA ASN A 297 -27.15 2.47 -14.80
C ASN A 297 -26.43 3.20 -15.92
N ILE A 298 -25.51 2.53 -16.64
CA ILE A 298 -24.73 3.06 -17.76
C ILE A 298 -25.03 2.30 -19.05
#